data_b61aef20fe21eed3a3349707a16a9e12
#
_entry.id   b61aef20fe21eed3a3349707a16a9e12
#
_cell.length_a   1.000
_cell.length_b   1.000
_cell.length_c   1.000
_cell.angle_alpha   90.00
_cell.angle_beta   90.00
_cell.angle_gamma   90.00
#
_symmetry.space_group_name_H-M   'P 1'
#
loop_
_entity.id
_entity.type
_entity.pdbx_description
1 polymer ?
#
loop_
_entity_poly.entity_id
_entity_poly.type
_entity_poly.pdbx_seq_one_letter_code
_entity_poly.pdbx_strand_id
1 'polypeptide(L)'
;MTKKLIIAIVAGIVFPLYAIAGQPSAQITHGPYLQNLSEDEVTVVWATDKPCKSWVEFSKKEAGKSFYSQTPRKAYASQDGLYCVDTLHRVTVKGLEKNTTYFYRVLSQEVKELRAYRPVMGSVVSTDIWKKPLTFTTLDNHRETLSMVMVNDIHGNNELQKKLLGMAPPQDFDMVLFCGDM
;
A
#
# COMPACT_ATOMS: atom_id res chain seq x y z
N MET A 1 -82.75 -4.59 -5.58
CA MET A 1 -81.69 -3.92 -4.81
C MET A 1 -80.35 -4.46 -5.26
N THR A 2 -79.70 -3.76 -6.17
CA THR A 2 -78.39 -4.17 -6.78
C THR A 2 -77.27 -3.49 -6.01
N LYS A 3 -76.49 -4.30 -5.29
CA LYS A 3 -75.28 -3.82 -4.57
C LYS A 3 -74.13 -3.60 -5.61
N LYS A 4 -73.71 -2.36 -5.78
CA LYS A 4 -72.55 -1.99 -6.56
C LYS A 4 -71.31 -2.25 -5.72
N LEU A 5 -70.43 -3.13 -6.22
CA LEU A 5 -69.11 -3.41 -5.66
C LEU A 5 -68.14 -2.35 -6.18
N ILE A 6 -67.58 -1.51 -5.29
CA ILE A 6 -66.54 -0.54 -5.62
C ILE A 6 -65.20 -1.22 -5.38
N ILE A 7 -64.48 -1.53 -6.45
CA ILE A 7 -63.10 -2.01 -6.39
C ILE A 7 -62.16 -0.79 -6.38
N ALA A 8 -61.56 -0.50 -5.23
CA ALA A 8 -60.50 0.51 -5.13
C ALA A 8 -59.15 -0.10 -5.61
N ILE A 9 -58.67 0.33 -6.76
CA ILE A 9 -57.35 0.00 -7.24
C ILE A 9 -56.34 0.91 -6.55
N VAL A 10 -55.61 0.37 -5.55
CA VAL A 10 -54.44 1.07 -4.98
C VAL A 10 -53.27 0.89 -5.93
N ALA A 11 -52.98 1.90 -6.74
CA ALA A 11 -51.77 1.96 -7.55
C ALA A 11 -50.58 2.16 -6.61
N GLY A 12 -49.87 1.08 -6.27
CA GLY A 12 -48.63 1.16 -5.55
C GLY A 12 -47.53 1.79 -6.45
N ILE A 13 -47.13 3.00 -6.14
CA ILE A 13 -45.97 3.64 -6.79
C ILE A 13 -44.71 2.91 -6.28
N VAL A 14 -44.20 1.99 -7.09
CA VAL A 14 -42.88 1.36 -6.84
C VAL A 14 -41.82 2.39 -7.25
N PHE A 15 -41.29 3.13 -6.28
CA PHE A 15 -40.04 3.87 -6.52
C PHE A 15 -38.90 2.88 -6.72
N PRO A 16 -38.21 2.89 -7.87
CA PRO A 16 -37.01 2.10 -8.00
C PRO A 16 -35.96 2.64 -7.00
N LEU A 17 -35.60 1.83 -6.03
CA LEU A 17 -34.49 2.10 -5.14
C LEU A 17 -33.22 1.99 -5.98
N TYR A 18 -32.77 3.08 -6.59
CA TYR A 18 -31.44 3.16 -7.17
C TYR A 18 -30.45 3.04 -6.00
N ALA A 19 -29.90 1.86 -5.81
CA ALA A 19 -28.72 1.70 -4.97
C ALA A 19 -27.65 2.60 -5.56
N ILE A 20 -27.35 3.71 -4.88
CA ILE A 20 -26.19 4.53 -5.20
C ILE A 20 -24.99 3.63 -4.85
N ALA A 21 -24.52 2.89 -5.84
CA ALA A 21 -23.25 2.18 -5.74
C ALA A 21 -22.20 3.25 -5.45
N GLY A 22 -21.73 3.31 -4.20
CA GLY A 22 -20.67 4.23 -3.82
C GLY A 22 -19.49 4.00 -4.76
N GLN A 23 -18.87 5.08 -5.24
CA GLN A 23 -17.66 4.98 -6.05
C GLN A 23 -16.67 4.07 -5.32
N PRO A 24 -16.09 3.07 -5.99
CA PRO A 24 -15.14 2.17 -5.34
C PRO A 24 -14.02 2.99 -4.72
N SER A 25 -13.59 2.61 -3.52
CA SER A 25 -12.45 3.24 -2.85
C SER A 25 -11.17 3.03 -3.66
N ALA A 26 -10.18 3.91 -3.45
CA ALA A 26 -8.85 3.70 -4.02
C ALA A 26 -8.32 2.31 -3.68
N GLN A 27 -7.50 1.74 -4.56
CA GLN A 27 -6.87 0.43 -4.39
C GLN A 27 -5.37 0.54 -4.59
N ILE A 28 -4.60 -0.25 -3.83
CA ILE A 28 -3.17 -0.44 -4.07
C ILE A 28 -3.05 -1.39 -5.25
N THR A 29 -2.46 -0.92 -6.36
CA THR A 29 -2.36 -1.67 -7.61
C THR A 29 -1.02 -2.39 -7.76
N HIS A 30 0.07 -1.80 -7.26
CA HIS A 30 1.42 -2.35 -7.34
C HIS A 30 2.20 -2.09 -6.05
N GLY A 31 3.10 -3.00 -5.70
CA GLY A 31 3.93 -2.90 -4.50
C GLY A 31 3.23 -3.38 -3.23
N PRO A 32 3.70 -2.96 -2.05
CA PRO A 32 4.89 -2.14 -1.86
C PRO A 32 6.18 -2.91 -2.12
N TYR A 33 7.23 -2.19 -2.54
CA TYR A 33 8.59 -2.67 -2.64
C TYR A 33 9.56 -1.66 -2.01
N LEU A 34 10.76 -2.12 -1.69
CA LEU A 34 11.74 -1.34 -0.96
C LEU A 34 12.87 -0.86 -1.88
N GLN A 35 13.29 0.37 -1.69
CA GLN A 35 14.45 0.98 -2.35
C GLN A 35 15.33 1.67 -1.32
N ASN A 36 16.59 1.91 -1.67
CA ASN A 36 17.54 2.70 -0.86
C ASN A 36 17.59 2.25 0.60
N LEU A 37 17.60 0.93 0.82
CA LEU A 37 17.77 0.38 2.17
C LEU A 37 19.18 0.68 2.67
N SER A 38 19.29 1.30 3.83
CA SER A 38 20.53 1.62 4.53
C SER A 38 20.50 1.12 5.98
N GLU A 39 21.42 1.62 6.80
CA GLU A 39 21.46 1.33 8.23
C GLU A 39 20.34 2.04 9.01
N ASP A 40 19.89 3.21 8.54
CA ASP A 40 19.01 4.10 9.27
C ASP A 40 17.80 4.59 8.48
N GLU A 41 17.69 4.20 7.19
CA GLU A 41 16.54 4.58 6.36
C GLU A 41 16.17 3.51 5.31
N VAL A 42 14.94 3.60 4.83
CA VAL A 42 14.43 2.82 3.70
C VAL A 42 13.36 3.63 2.97
N THR A 43 13.33 3.53 1.66
CA THR A 43 12.24 4.10 0.85
C THR A 43 11.26 3.00 0.48
N VAL A 44 10.00 3.18 0.85
CA VAL A 44 8.89 2.29 0.49
C VAL A 44 8.15 2.89 -0.70
N VAL A 45 7.95 2.10 -1.75
CA VAL A 45 7.32 2.55 -3.00
C VAL A 45 6.12 1.66 -3.33
N TRP A 46 5.00 2.28 -3.71
CA TRP A 46 3.79 1.59 -4.18
C TRP A 46 2.95 2.49 -5.08
N ALA A 47 1.99 1.90 -5.78
CA ALA A 47 1.05 2.65 -6.62
C ALA A 47 -0.40 2.41 -6.20
N THR A 48 -1.23 3.40 -6.46
CA THR A 48 -2.69 3.34 -6.32
C THR A 48 -3.37 3.70 -7.64
N ASP A 49 -4.62 3.26 -7.81
CA ASP A 49 -5.45 3.57 -8.98
C ASP A 49 -6.00 5.00 -8.98
N LYS A 50 -5.92 5.71 -7.84
CA LYS A 50 -6.42 7.07 -7.67
C LYS A 50 -5.43 7.92 -6.87
N PRO A 51 -5.47 9.27 -7.04
CA PRO A 51 -4.64 10.17 -6.26
C PRO A 51 -4.92 10.04 -4.76
N CYS A 52 -3.88 9.79 -3.98
CA CYS A 52 -3.96 9.57 -2.53
C CYS A 52 -2.93 10.39 -1.77
N LYS A 53 -3.30 10.80 -0.54
CA LYS A 53 -2.36 11.14 0.51
C LYS A 53 -1.91 9.84 1.18
N SER A 54 -0.60 9.60 1.25
CA SER A 54 -0.08 8.30 1.62
C SER A 54 0.98 8.35 2.71
N TRP A 55 1.08 7.25 3.50
CA TRP A 55 2.05 7.12 4.58
C TRP A 55 2.39 5.66 4.84
N VAL A 56 3.49 5.46 5.54
CA VAL A 56 3.93 4.17 6.07
C VAL A 56 3.75 4.17 7.58
N GLU A 57 3.17 3.13 8.13
CA GLU A 57 3.22 2.81 9.55
C GLU A 57 4.23 1.69 9.79
N PHE A 58 5.07 1.84 10.81
CA PHE A 58 6.12 0.87 11.11
C PHE A 58 6.41 0.77 12.60
N SER A 59 6.84 -0.42 13.05
CA SER A 59 7.28 -0.69 14.42
C SER A 59 8.38 -1.74 14.41
N LYS A 60 9.23 -1.77 15.46
CA LYS A 60 10.22 -2.82 15.61
C LYS A 60 9.55 -4.20 15.71
N LYS A 61 10.17 -5.20 15.08
CA LYS A 61 9.79 -6.59 15.26
C LYS A 61 10.51 -7.14 16.50
N GLU A 62 9.78 -7.24 17.61
CA GLU A 62 10.28 -7.80 18.85
C GLU A 62 9.61 -9.14 19.13
N ALA A 63 10.37 -10.07 19.73
CA ALA A 63 9.85 -11.38 20.09
C ALA A 63 8.64 -11.26 21.04
N GLY A 64 7.55 -11.95 20.71
CA GLY A 64 6.32 -11.95 21.51
C GLY A 64 5.47 -10.68 21.40
N LYS A 65 5.89 -9.67 20.62
CA LYS A 65 5.11 -8.45 20.38
C LYS A 65 4.49 -8.43 18.99
N SER A 66 3.22 -8.05 18.93
CA SER A 66 2.54 -7.77 17.63
C SER A 66 2.86 -6.37 17.14
N PHE A 67 2.52 -6.07 15.88
CA PHE A 67 2.66 -4.74 15.31
C PHE A 67 2.06 -3.62 16.17
N TYR A 68 0.88 -3.85 16.75
CA TYR A 68 0.14 -2.86 17.56
C TYR A 68 0.38 -2.93 19.07
N SER A 69 1.23 -3.84 19.54
CA SER A 69 1.64 -3.83 20.96
C SER A 69 2.49 -2.62 21.33
N GLN A 70 2.99 -1.92 20.32
CA GLN A 70 3.64 -0.61 20.40
C GLN A 70 2.81 0.37 19.56
N THR A 71 2.86 1.67 19.88
CA THR A 71 2.28 2.67 18.98
C THR A 71 3.14 2.77 17.71
N PRO A 72 2.64 2.38 16.53
CA PRO A 72 3.42 2.47 15.31
C PRO A 72 3.81 3.91 15.01
N ARG A 73 5.05 4.11 14.58
CA ARG A 73 5.53 5.37 14.03
C ARG A 73 4.97 5.56 12.64
N LYS A 74 4.89 6.82 12.17
CA LYS A 74 4.38 7.17 10.85
C LYS A 74 5.40 8.00 10.08
N ALA A 75 5.56 7.66 8.80
CA ALA A 75 6.28 8.46 7.82
C ALA A 75 5.33 8.78 6.66
N TYR A 76 5.30 10.03 6.21
CA TYR A 76 4.37 10.50 5.17
C TYR A 76 5.09 10.77 3.86
N ALA A 77 4.39 10.56 2.74
CA ALA A 77 4.81 11.09 1.46
C ALA A 77 4.73 12.62 1.52
N SER A 78 5.87 13.28 1.59
CA SER A 78 5.94 14.74 1.68
C SER A 78 7.10 15.27 0.84
N GLN A 79 6.88 16.45 0.26
CA GLN A 79 7.89 17.23 -0.45
C GLN A 79 7.80 18.68 0.05
N ASP A 80 8.92 19.27 0.38
CA ASP A 80 9.01 20.67 0.87
C ASP A 80 8.06 20.97 2.05
N GLY A 81 7.85 19.98 2.92
CA GLY A 81 6.97 20.09 4.08
C GLY A 81 5.48 19.92 3.79
N LEU A 82 5.09 19.71 2.53
CA LEU A 82 3.71 19.46 2.12
C LEU A 82 3.48 17.98 1.84
N TYR A 83 2.28 17.52 2.14
CA TYR A 83 1.88 16.15 1.76
C TYR A 83 1.73 16.02 0.25
N CYS A 84 2.36 15.00 -0.31
CA CYS A 84 2.17 14.65 -1.71
C CYS A 84 0.80 13.97 -1.91
N VAL A 85 0.12 14.36 -2.99
CA VAL A 85 -1.10 13.70 -3.47
C VAL A 85 -0.82 13.20 -4.87
N ASP A 86 -0.67 11.88 -5.01
CA ASP A 86 -0.26 11.25 -6.26
C ASP A 86 -0.84 9.82 -6.35
N THR A 87 -0.60 9.14 -7.46
CA THR A 87 -0.86 7.72 -7.66
C THR A 87 0.39 6.87 -7.47
N LEU A 88 1.59 7.46 -7.58
CA LEU A 88 2.86 6.80 -7.27
C LEU A 88 3.43 7.37 -5.98
N HIS A 89 3.54 6.54 -4.97
CA HIS A 89 3.96 6.93 -3.63
C HIS A 89 5.39 6.50 -3.35
N ARG A 90 6.20 7.44 -2.85
CA ARG A 90 7.54 7.20 -2.32
C ARG A 90 7.62 7.80 -0.93
N VAL A 91 7.83 6.94 0.07
CA VAL A 91 7.94 7.36 1.47
C VAL A 91 9.26 6.89 2.03
N THR A 92 10.14 7.81 2.37
CA THR A 92 11.38 7.49 3.05
C THR A 92 11.15 7.48 4.56
N VAL A 93 11.33 6.32 5.16
CA VAL A 93 11.30 6.08 6.60
C VAL A 93 12.71 6.29 7.12
N LYS A 94 12.89 7.23 8.07
CA LYS A 94 14.18 7.62 8.62
C LYS A 94 14.27 7.41 10.13
N GLY A 95 15.49 7.47 10.65
CA GLY A 95 15.77 7.33 12.09
C GLY A 95 15.48 5.92 12.57
N LEU A 96 15.87 4.95 11.76
CA LEU A 96 15.84 3.53 12.08
C LEU A 96 17.11 3.14 12.83
N GLU A 97 17.06 2.03 13.54
CA GLU A 97 18.22 1.44 14.17
C GLU A 97 18.84 0.42 13.22
N LYS A 98 20.17 0.39 13.16
CA LYS A 98 20.89 -0.56 12.33
C LYS A 98 20.66 -2.00 12.76
N ASN A 99 20.80 -2.93 11.82
CA ASN A 99 20.64 -4.36 12.05
C ASN A 99 19.35 -4.72 12.78
N THR A 100 18.26 -4.01 12.47
CA THR A 100 16.99 -4.13 13.18
C THR A 100 15.87 -4.45 12.21
N THR A 101 15.08 -5.46 12.54
CA THR A 101 13.90 -5.83 11.75
C THR A 101 12.70 -5.01 12.18
N TYR A 102 11.97 -4.49 11.17
CA TYR A 102 10.75 -3.73 11.35
C TYR A 102 9.58 -4.42 10.66
N PHE A 103 8.42 -4.40 11.31
CA PHE A 103 7.15 -4.56 10.64
C PHE A 103 6.73 -3.25 10.00
N TYR A 104 6.10 -3.30 8.84
CA TYR A 104 5.50 -2.12 8.22
C TYR A 104 4.22 -2.45 7.46
N ARG A 105 3.44 -1.43 7.20
CA ARG A 105 2.33 -1.42 6.25
C ARG A 105 2.24 -0.07 5.56
N VAL A 106 1.71 -0.05 4.35
CA VAL A 106 1.41 1.18 3.62
C VAL A 106 -0.07 1.49 3.71
N LEU A 107 -0.37 2.78 3.76
CA LEU A 107 -1.74 3.30 3.80
C LEU A 107 -1.86 4.44 2.80
N SER A 108 -3.01 4.49 2.12
CA SER A 108 -3.32 5.54 1.16
C SER A 108 -4.76 5.99 1.36
N GLN A 109 -4.96 7.30 1.54
CA GLN A 109 -6.26 7.92 1.65
C GLN A 109 -6.58 8.66 0.37
N GLU A 110 -7.64 8.24 -0.32
CA GLU A 110 -8.11 8.88 -1.55
C GLU A 110 -8.38 10.37 -1.33
N VAL A 111 -7.88 11.20 -2.23
CA VAL A 111 -8.20 12.62 -2.31
C VAL A 111 -9.13 12.83 -3.48
N LYS A 112 -10.43 12.91 -3.20
CA LYS A 112 -11.48 13.05 -4.23
C LYS A 112 -11.47 14.42 -4.88
N GLU A 113 -11.18 15.45 -4.09
CA GLU A 113 -11.13 16.83 -4.55
C GLU A 113 -10.15 17.64 -3.71
N LEU A 114 -9.23 18.34 -4.36
CA LEU A 114 -8.34 19.31 -3.72
C LEU A 114 -9.04 20.67 -3.67
N ARG A 115 -9.54 21.04 -2.50
CA ARG A 115 -10.04 22.39 -2.21
C ARG A 115 -9.05 23.12 -1.32
N ALA A 116 -8.87 24.41 -1.54
CA ALA A 116 -7.84 25.23 -0.87
C ALA A 116 -7.82 25.08 0.66
N TYR A 117 -8.98 25.01 1.31
CA TYR A 117 -9.08 24.98 2.77
C TYR A 117 -9.65 23.67 3.34
N ARG A 118 -10.32 22.87 2.52
CA ARG A 118 -10.97 21.65 2.98
C ARG A 118 -11.02 20.61 1.85
N PRO A 119 -9.98 19.81 1.67
CA PRO A 119 -10.00 18.73 0.68
C PRO A 119 -11.09 17.71 1.00
N VAL A 120 -11.71 17.16 -0.04
CA VAL A 120 -12.67 16.07 0.09
C VAL A 120 -11.91 14.76 0.09
N MET A 121 -11.90 14.09 1.23
CA MET A 121 -11.18 12.83 1.41
C MET A 121 -12.12 11.64 1.22
N GLY A 122 -11.57 10.58 0.64
CA GLY A 122 -12.21 9.26 0.56
C GLY A 122 -11.77 8.34 1.69
N SER A 123 -12.05 7.06 1.52
CA SER A 123 -11.63 6.00 2.46
C SER A 123 -10.13 5.75 2.41
N VAL A 124 -9.63 5.12 3.46
CA VAL A 124 -8.24 4.66 3.55
C VAL A 124 -8.18 3.22 3.09
N VAL A 125 -7.20 2.92 2.24
CA VAL A 125 -6.79 1.56 1.87
C VAL A 125 -5.43 1.26 2.48
N SER A 126 -5.19 0.01 2.86
CA SER A 126 -3.91 -0.41 3.45
C SER A 126 -3.55 -1.84 3.05
N THR A 127 -2.25 -2.16 3.13
CA THR A 127 -1.80 -3.55 3.12
C THR A 127 -2.20 -4.26 4.43
N ASP A 128 -2.40 -5.59 4.35
CA ASP A 128 -2.77 -6.41 5.51
C ASP A 128 -1.53 -6.67 6.38
N ILE A 129 -1.62 -6.28 7.64
CA ILE A 129 -0.55 -6.53 8.62
C ILE A 129 -0.77 -7.84 9.41
N TRP A 130 -1.98 -8.40 9.38
CA TRP A 130 -2.34 -9.54 10.23
C TRP A 130 -2.05 -10.89 9.60
N LYS A 131 -2.48 -11.06 8.35
CA LYS A 131 -2.34 -12.34 7.62
C LYS A 131 -0.97 -12.48 6.99
N LYS A 132 -0.43 -11.37 6.47
CA LYS A 132 0.86 -11.35 5.77
C LYS A 132 1.61 -10.07 6.14
N PRO A 133 2.17 -9.98 7.34
CA PRO A 133 2.92 -8.80 7.75
C PRO A 133 4.15 -8.61 6.86
N LEU A 134 4.34 -7.37 6.41
CA LEU A 134 5.52 -6.98 5.65
C LEU A 134 6.65 -6.64 6.63
N THR A 135 7.86 -7.04 6.29
CA THR A 135 9.05 -6.76 7.11
C THR A 135 10.21 -6.31 6.25
N PHE A 136 11.12 -5.55 6.86
CA PHE A 136 12.46 -5.31 6.35
C PHE A 136 13.45 -5.30 7.51
N THR A 137 14.73 -5.53 7.20
CA THR A 137 15.81 -5.43 8.18
C THR A 137 16.80 -4.40 7.66
N THR A 138 17.11 -3.39 8.48
CA THR A 138 18.13 -2.38 8.15
C THR A 138 19.51 -3.02 8.05
N LEU A 139 20.37 -2.41 7.24
CA LEU A 139 21.72 -2.93 7.01
C LEU A 139 22.59 -2.81 8.27
N ASP A 140 23.68 -3.55 8.27
CA ASP A 140 24.73 -3.48 9.24
C ASP A 140 26.07 -3.28 8.50
N ASN A 141 26.79 -2.20 8.80
CA ASN A 141 28.09 -1.91 8.22
C ASN A 141 29.20 -2.87 8.62
N HIS A 142 28.93 -3.75 9.58
CA HIS A 142 29.84 -4.83 9.96
C HIS A 142 29.67 -6.11 9.13
N ARG A 143 28.69 -6.13 8.20
CA ARG A 143 28.56 -7.27 7.28
C ARG A 143 29.68 -7.26 6.24
N GLU A 144 30.38 -8.37 6.16
CA GLU A 144 31.49 -8.57 5.21
C GLU A 144 31.00 -9.02 3.81
N THR A 145 29.75 -9.47 3.72
CA THR A 145 29.17 -10.02 2.47
C THR A 145 27.80 -9.44 2.18
N LEU A 146 27.53 -9.19 0.92
CA LEU A 146 26.24 -8.83 0.37
C LEU A 146 25.89 -9.79 -0.77
N SER A 147 24.74 -10.44 -0.68
CA SER A 147 24.21 -11.29 -1.74
C SER A 147 23.17 -10.56 -2.58
N MET A 148 23.26 -10.67 -3.89
CA MET A 148 22.31 -10.03 -4.79
C MET A 148 21.87 -10.95 -5.93
N VAL A 149 20.63 -10.76 -6.37
CA VAL A 149 20.13 -11.33 -7.62
C VAL A 149 20.06 -10.20 -8.65
N MET A 150 20.66 -10.43 -9.80
CA MET A 150 20.61 -9.53 -10.94
C MET A 150 19.66 -10.11 -12.00
N VAL A 151 18.72 -9.31 -12.45
CA VAL A 151 17.77 -9.68 -13.53
C VAL A 151 17.89 -8.63 -14.62
N ASN A 152 17.98 -9.07 -15.86
CA ASN A 152 18.17 -8.21 -17.02
C ASN A 152 17.39 -8.76 -18.22
N ASP A 153 16.99 -7.87 -19.12
CA ASP A 153 16.53 -8.22 -20.49
C ASP A 153 15.29 -9.13 -20.51
N ILE A 154 14.30 -8.81 -19.69
CA ILE A 154 13.06 -9.59 -19.55
C ILE A 154 12.02 -9.25 -20.62
N HIS A 155 12.14 -8.07 -21.27
CA HIS A 155 11.23 -7.61 -22.33
C HIS A 155 9.74 -7.69 -21.98
N GLY A 156 9.35 -7.30 -20.76
CA GLY A 156 7.96 -7.34 -20.30
C GLY A 156 7.39 -8.76 -20.07
N ASN A 157 8.21 -9.80 -20.13
CA ASN A 157 7.77 -11.17 -19.88
C ASN A 157 7.62 -11.45 -18.38
N ASN A 158 6.49 -11.05 -17.82
CA ASN A 158 6.21 -11.18 -16.38
C ASN A 158 6.22 -12.64 -15.90
N GLU A 159 5.87 -13.61 -16.73
CA GLU A 159 5.90 -15.04 -16.36
C GLU A 159 7.35 -15.55 -16.24
N LEU A 160 8.22 -15.14 -17.16
CA LEU A 160 9.64 -15.45 -17.09
C LEU A 160 10.26 -14.79 -15.85
N GLN A 161 10.00 -13.51 -15.61
CA GLN A 161 10.47 -12.80 -14.43
C GLN A 161 10.06 -13.49 -13.14
N LYS A 162 8.79 -13.86 -13.01
CA LYS A 162 8.26 -14.59 -11.86
C LYS A 162 8.96 -15.93 -11.65
N LYS A 163 9.21 -16.67 -12.74
CA LYS A 163 9.93 -17.93 -12.69
C LYS A 163 11.37 -17.75 -12.22
N LEU A 164 12.10 -16.77 -12.78
CA LEU A 164 13.49 -16.49 -12.41
C LEU A 164 13.61 -16.07 -10.94
N LEU A 165 12.78 -15.14 -10.48
CA LEU A 165 12.76 -14.72 -9.08
C LEU A 165 12.33 -15.85 -8.14
N GLY A 166 11.50 -16.77 -8.60
CA GLY A 166 11.12 -17.96 -7.82
C GLY A 166 12.24 -18.98 -7.65
N MET A 167 13.28 -18.94 -8.50
CA MET A 167 14.48 -19.81 -8.38
C MET A 167 15.45 -19.30 -7.32
N ALA A 168 15.36 -18.03 -6.94
CA ALA A 168 16.13 -17.40 -5.87
C ALA A 168 15.13 -16.81 -4.85
N PRO A 169 14.69 -17.57 -3.86
CA PRO A 169 13.69 -17.11 -2.91
C PRO A 169 14.23 -15.94 -2.07
N PRO A 170 13.38 -14.98 -1.67
CA PRO A 170 13.79 -13.71 -1.04
C PRO A 170 14.63 -13.84 0.24
N GLN A 171 14.62 -14.98 0.89
CA GLN A 171 15.44 -15.26 2.08
C GLN A 171 16.92 -15.54 1.75
N ASP A 172 17.24 -15.79 0.48
CA ASP A 172 18.59 -16.23 0.06
C ASP A 172 19.47 -15.08 -0.44
N PHE A 173 18.90 -13.87 -0.53
CA PHE A 173 19.63 -12.69 -0.98
C PHE A 173 19.15 -11.41 -0.28
N ASP A 174 20.00 -10.39 -0.27
CA ASP A 174 19.75 -9.11 0.39
C ASP A 174 19.07 -8.11 -0.55
N MET A 175 19.32 -8.18 -1.85
CA MET A 175 18.76 -7.25 -2.83
C MET A 175 18.58 -7.84 -4.22
N VAL A 176 17.69 -7.24 -4.98
CA VAL A 176 17.52 -7.50 -6.42
C VAL A 176 17.94 -6.27 -7.19
N LEU A 177 18.73 -6.46 -8.23
CA LEU A 177 19.11 -5.44 -9.19
C LEU A 177 18.44 -5.72 -10.54
N PHE A 178 17.60 -4.79 -11.00
CA PHE A 178 17.02 -4.82 -12.34
C PHE A 178 17.85 -3.94 -13.27
N CYS A 179 18.50 -4.53 -14.27
CA CYS A 179 19.52 -3.89 -15.09
C CYS A 179 19.03 -3.46 -16.47
N GLY A 180 17.80 -3.10 -16.61
CA GLY A 180 17.21 -2.60 -17.84
C GLY A 180 16.37 -3.63 -18.60
N ASP A 181 15.71 -3.12 -19.62
CA ASP A 181 14.78 -3.80 -20.54
C ASP A 181 13.86 -4.83 -19.87
N MET A 182 13.04 -4.31 -18.92
CA MET A 182 12.19 -5.09 -18.03
C MET A 182 10.78 -5.34 -18.61
#